data_314f48255e4e52b1f379cc017e1821f0
#
_entry.id   314f48255e4e52b1f379cc017e1821f0
#
_cell.length_a   1.000
_cell.length_b   1.000
_cell.length_c   1.000
_cell.angle_alpha   90.00
_cell.angle_beta   90.00
_cell.angle_gamma   90.00
#
_symmetry.space_group_name_H-M   'P 1'
#
loop_
_entity.id
_entity.type
_entity.pdbx_description
1 polymer ?
#
loop_
_entity_poly.entity_id
_entity_poly.type
_entity_poly.pdbx_seq_one_letter_code
_entity_poly.pdbx_strand_id
1 'polypeptide(L)'
;MNKTILSTNGTPLNQQDNGALGGYIALGMVGNKFAVFSLLNKQVQLLGPSDLKEMNLKALFGALWCEQHYNEFDAKKEEVVFNHKRLATDVLSACQAAGTYSETAERRVGVWKMNDGQLVVNGRQLWRADGTVLEHGIHEGRVYPVSGDVGFDLSTPMATAEDVNKVLAAFNSPQWIHPMGGEIVLGFLGMSLVASALGRRPHVLMTGPAACGKSTVLGYVRLMLGSLAHPCTGPQNMAGLYQSIGGTSKAVINDEFEADPSRKACKETFEIARMSYSMQEGDKGIVRGTSSGSSKSYRFYSPFIAAGISPGKMEPADLTRWVILEAKGKPQGERLTDAEARDIGPKLARLFLSRWNVFQASEDVVRHCILSLGGDGRMADTVGTLLASYWAFVSESPATEEDAKFLVSMLGIEERIAVHQVSDELQCLEALTSRVLPFKVVDGAALVTRHLSIAQAIEMVCKDPTGQPELVMRLAQMGLRVALAKGKWSLYVVNSPMHQELRKLFAGTKWATGGWSVVLRRLPGGEESTQRIGAGLGAAKVTVVDVPEHLLLAGNEDDMLLAA
;
A
#
# COMPACT_ATOMS: atom_id res chain seq x y z
N MET A 1 -4.24 -26.82 -19.02
CA MET A 1 -5.35 -27.34 -19.85
C MET A 1 -6.01 -26.16 -20.53
N ASN A 2 -5.72 -25.96 -21.80
CA ASN A 2 -6.34 -24.91 -22.62
C ASN A 2 -7.82 -25.27 -22.83
N LYS A 3 -8.72 -24.56 -22.17
CA LYS A 3 -10.14 -24.62 -22.54
C LYS A 3 -10.31 -23.77 -23.80
N THR A 4 -10.42 -24.44 -24.95
CA THR A 4 -10.82 -23.83 -26.21
C THR A 4 -12.23 -23.26 -26.03
N ILE A 5 -12.39 -21.96 -26.25
CA ILE A 5 -13.71 -21.31 -26.28
C ILE A 5 -14.40 -21.76 -27.54
N LEU A 6 -15.47 -22.54 -27.43
CA LEU A 6 -16.26 -23.02 -28.53
C LEU A 6 -17.37 -22.01 -28.83
N SER A 7 -17.63 -21.79 -30.11
CA SER A 7 -18.86 -21.15 -30.59
C SER A 7 -20.07 -22.06 -30.27
N THR A 8 -21.27 -21.52 -30.27
CA THR A 8 -22.53 -22.24 -29.98
C THR A 8 -22.77 -23.45 -30.88
N ASN A 9 -21.97 -23.66 -31.92
CA ASN A 9 -22.02 -24.80 -32.85
C ASN A 9 -20.78 -25.70 -32.78
N GLY A 10 -19.97 -25.63 -31.73
CA GLY A 10 -18.81 -26.51 -31.57
C GLY A 10 -17.63 -26.23 -32.50
N THR A 11 -17.67 -25.19 -33.30
CA THR A 11 -16.58 -24.79 -34.20
C THR A 11 -15.61 -23.87 -33.48
N PRO A 12 -14.27 -24.09 -33.56
CA PRO A 12 -13.30 -23.14 -33.01
C PRO A 12 -13.50 -21.79 -33.69
N LEU A 13 -13.55 -20.71 -32.92
CA LEU A 13 -13.52 -19.35 -33.46
C LEU A 13 -12.19 -19.17 -34.23
N ASN A 14 -12.20 -19.40 -35.52
CA ASN A 14 -11.10 -19.00 -36.39
C ASN A 14 -11.12 -17.48 -36.50
N GLN A 15 -10.02 -16.83 -36.20
CA GLN A 15 -9.80 -15.37 -36.25
C GLN A 15 -9.91 -14.74 -37.64
N GLN A 16 -10.60 -15.37 -38.61
CA GLN A 16 -10.63 -14.97 -40.02
C GLN A 16 -11.99 -14.53 -40.58
N ASP A 17 -13.03 -14.35 -39.74
CA ASP A 17 -14.24 -13.67 -40.24
C ASP A 17 -14.09 -12.14 -40.19
N ASN A 18 -13.30 -11.63 -41.10
CA ASN A 18 -13.08 -10.21 -41.41
C ASN A 18 -14.30 -9.61 -42.15
N GLY A 19 -15.49 -9.60 -41.55
CA GLY A 19 -16.63 -9.04 -42.27
C GLY A 19 -17.79 -8.48 -41.46
N ALA A 20 -18.03 -8.97 -40.25
CA ALA A 20 -19.14 -8.49 -39.43
C ALA A 20 -18.61 -7.82 -38.14
N LEU A 21 -18.57 -6.49 -38.14
CA LEU A 21 -18.35 -5.69 -36.94
C LEU A 21 -19.53 -5.91 -35.96
N GLY A 22 -19.44 -6.92 -35.08
CA GLY A 22 -20.47 -7.16 -34.06
C GLY A 22 -20.39 -8.53 -33.39
N GLY A 23 -21.33 -8.79 -32.49
CA GLY A 23 -21.42 -10.02 -31.71
C GLY A 23 -20.93 -9.89 -30.27
N TYR A 24 -20.81 -11.03 -29.58
CA TYR A 24 -20.42 -11.06 -28.19
C TYR A 24 -19.59 -12.31 -27.86
N ILE A 25 -18.86 -12.23 -26.74
CA ILE A 25 -18.26 -13.37 -26.05
C ILE A 25 -18.94 -13.49 -24.68
N ALA A 26 -19.52 -14.67 -24.36
CA ALA A 26 -20.09 -14.92 -23.05
C ALA A 26 -18.97 -15.09 -22.01
N LEU A 27 -19.02 -14.29 -20.96
CA LEU A 27 -18.04 -14.31 -19.85
C LEU A 27 -18.54 -15.13 -18.67
N GLY A 28 -19.85 -15.22 -18.49
CA GLY A 28 -20.47 -15.98 -17.39
C GLY A 28 -21.57 -15.22 -16.68
N MET A 29 -21.90 -15.66 -15.46
CA MET A 29 -22.97 -15.12 -14.63
C MET A 29 -22.42 -14.32 -13.45
N VAL A 30 -23.09 -13.20 -13.12
CA VAL A 30 -22.87 -12.44 -11.89
C VAL A 30 -24.23 -12.31 -11.18
N GLY A 31 -24.49 -13.19 -10.22
CA GLY A 31 -25.82 -13.29 -9.63
C GLY A 31 -26.85 -13.69 -10.70
N ASN A 32 -27.85 -12.83 -10.92
CA ASN A 32 -28.89 -13.01 -11.95
C ASN A 32 -28.61 -12.23 -13.26
N LYS A 33 -27.40 -11.70 -13.42
CA LYS A 33 -26.99 -10.96 -14.62
C LYS A 33 -26.05 -11.77 -15.50
N PHE A 34 -26.11 -11.50 -16.79
CA PHE A 34 -25.28 -12.10 -17.82
C PHE A 34 -24.10 -11.18 -18.13
N ALA A 35 -22.89 -11.66 -17.90
CA ALA A 35 -21.68 -10.93 -18.24
C ALA A 35 -21.27 -11.31 -19.67
N VAL A 36 -21.21 -10.33 -20.56
CA VAL A 36 -20.76 -10.50 -21.95
C VAL A 36 -19.72 -9.45 -22.30
N PHE A 37 -18.78 -9.82 -23.18
CA PHE A 37 -17.89 -8.87 -23.83
C PHE A 37 -18.45 -8.57 -25.22
N SER A 38 -18.86 -7.33 -25.45
CA SER A 38 -19.35 -6.89 -26.75
C SER A 38 -18.20 -6.73 -27.73
N LEU A 39 -18.26 -7.39 -28.87
CA LEU A 39 -17.27 -7.27 -29.94
C LEU A 39 -17.39 -5.95 -30.69
N LEU A 40 -18.56 -5.29 -30.67
CA LEU A 40 -18.80 -4.01 -31.28
C LEU A 40 -18.06 -2.87 -30.59
N ASN A 41 -18.31 -2.70 -29.31
CA ASN A 41 -17.76 -1.59 -28.53
C ASN A 41 -16.57 -1.98 -27.65
N LYS A 42 -16.17 -3.26 -27.68
CA LYS A 42 -15.04 -3.82 -26.91
C LYS A 42 -15.16 -3.56 -25.41
N GLN A 43 -16.38 -3.68 -24.87
CA GLN A 43 -16.69 -3.44 -23.46
C GLN A 43 -17.34 -4.66 -22.80
N VAL A 44 -17.12 -4.80 -21.49
CA VAL A 44 -17.87 -5.75 -20.66
C VAL A 44 -19.23 -5.14 -20.33
N GLN A 45 -20.28 -5.93 -20.53
CA GLN A 45 -21.65 -5.57 -20.21
C GLN A 45 -22.25 -6.57 -19.23
N LEU A 46 -22.93 -6.07 -18.21
CA LEU A 46 -23.70 -6.87 -17.26
C LEU A 46 -25.20 -6.70 -17.56
N LEU A 47 -25.77 -7.63 -18.32
CA LEU A 47 -27.14 -7.58 -18.79
C LEU A 47 -28.08 -8.25 -17.77
N GLY A 48 -29.09 -7.54 -17.33
CA GLY A 48 -30.22 -8.14 -16.62
C GLY A 48 -31.27 -8.69 -17.61
N PRO A 49 -32.26 -9.45 -17.13
CA PRO A 49 -33.36 -9.97 -17.99
C PRO A 49 -34.12 -8.85 -18.74
N SER A 50 -34.24 -7.66 -18.16
CA SER A 50 -34.89 -6.50 -18.76
C SER A 50 -34.10 -5.88 -19.92
N ASP A 51 -32.81 -6.14 -19.98
CA ASP A 51 -31.89 -5.55 -20.97
C ASP A 51 -31.83 -6.35 -22.28
N LEU A 52 -32.41 -7.57 -22.28
CA LEU A 52 -32.44 -8.46 -23.44
C LEU A 52 -33.57 -8.11 -24.42
N LYS A 53 -33.78 -6.83 -24.69
CA LYS A 53 -34.76 -6.30 -25.63
C LYS A 53 -34.09 -6.02 -26.99
N GLU A 54 -34.88 -6.05 -28.05
CA GLU A 54 -34.40 -5.90 -29.42
C GLU A 54 -33.44 -4.72 -29.59
N MET A 55 -33.86 -3.50 -29.26
CA MET A 55 -33.04 -2.30 -29.46
C MET A 55 -31.74 -2.32 -28.65
N ASN A 56 -31.79 -2.85 -27.45
CA ASN A 56 -30.59 -2.96 -26.60
C ASN A 56 -29.60 -3.98 -27.19
N LEU A 57 -30.09 -5.12 -27.64
CA LEU A 57 -29.23 -6.16 -28.23
C LEU A 57 -28.60 -5.68 -29.53
N LYS A 58 -29.37 -4.99 -30.41
CA LYS A 58 -28.84 -4.35 -31.62
C LYS A 58 -27.80 -3.28 -31.31
N ALA A 59 -28.04 -2.46 -30.30
CA ALA A 59 -27.08 -1.44 -29.86
C ALA A 59 -25.79 -2.01 -29.28
N LEU A 60 -25.87 -3.13 -28.55
CA LEU A 60 -24.72 -3.77 -27.92
C LEU A 60 -23.91 -4.66 -28.86
N PHE A 61 -24.58 -5.39 -29.74
CA PHE A 61 -23.93 -6.42 -30.54
C PHE A 61 -23.83 -6.05 -32.05
N GLY A 62 -24.40 -4.93 -32.45
CA GLY A 62 -24.44 -4.46 -33.81
C GLY A 62 -25.71 -4.88 -34.55
N ALA A 63 -26.43 -3.92 -35.14
CA ALA A 63 -27.70 -4.19 -35.82
C ALA A 63 -27.52 -5.17 -36.98
N LEU A 64 -26.53 -4.92 -37.85
CA LEU A 64 -26.21 -5.80 -38.97
C LEU A 64 -25.89 -7.21 -38.53
N TRP A 65 -25.04 -7.38 -37.52
CA TRP A 65 -24.68 -8.68 -36.98
C TRP A 65 -25.92 -9.41 -36.43
N CYS A 66 -26.77 -8.72 -35.67
CA CYS A 66 -28.01 -9.27 -35.15
C CYS A 66 -28.92 -9.77 -36.26
N GLU A 67 -29.10 -8.97 -37.30
CA GLU A 67 -29.96 -9.31 -38.47
C GLU A 67 -29.38 -10.44 -39.29
N GLN A 68 -28.10 -10.47 -39.53
CA GLN A 68 -27.45 -11.56 -40.29
C GLN A 68 -27.55 -12.93 -39.60
N HIS A 69 -27.51 -12.98 -38.27
CA HIS A 69 -27.43 -14.23 -37.52
C HIS A 69 -28.76 -14.67 -36.89
N TYR A 70 -29.69 -13.72 -36.69
CA TYR A 70 -30.93 -13.99 -35.94
C TYR A 70 -32.20 -13.50 -36.68
N ASN A 71 -32.14 -13.20 -37.95
CA ASN A 71 -33.34 -12.99 -38.74
C ASN A 71 -34.00 -14.34 -39.07
N GLU A 72 -35.32 -14.37 -38.93
CA GLU A 72 -36.15 -15.52 -39.24
C GLU A 72 -37.40 -15.08 -40.03
N PHE A 73 -37.93 -15.95 -40.87
CA PHE A 73 -39.18 -15.68 -41.59
C PHE A 73 -40.38 -15.86 -40.66
N ASP A 74 -41.10 -14.78 -40.37
CA ASP A 74 -42.36 -14.84 -39.62
C ASP A 74 -43.53 -15.12 -40.59
N ALA A 75 -44.02 -16.34 -40.56
CA ALA A 75 -45.11 -16.78 -41.44
C ALA A 75 -46.44 -16.05 -41.16
N LYS A 76 -46.62 -15.39 -40.02
CA LYS A 76 -47.81 -14.59 -39.68
C LYS A 76 -47.77 -13.20 -40.27
N LYS A 77 -46.58 -12.65 -40.38
CA LYS A 77 -46.35 -11.30 -40.92
C LYS A 77 -45.91 -11.32 -42.38
N GLU A 78 -45.58 -12.50 -42.91
CA GLU A 78 -45.04 -12.71 -44.25
C GLU A 78 -43.75 -11.88 -44.51
N GLU A 79 -42.95 -11.63 -43.44
CA GLU A 79 -41.72 -10.83 -43.51
C GLU A 79 -40.59 -11.48 -42.74
N VAL A 80 -39.35 -11.08 -43.04
CA VAL A 80 -38.16 -11.45 -42.29
C VAL A 80 -38.02 -10.50 -41.10
N VAL A 81 -38.03 -11.04 -39.90
CA VAL A 81 -37.94 -10.27 -38.67
C VAL A 81 -36.77 -10.73 -37.82
N PHE A 82 -36.19 -9.81 -37.06
CA PHE A 82 -35.15 -10.14 -36.10
C PHE A 82 -35.72 -10.84 -34.87
N ASN A 83 -35.27 -12.09 -34.64
CA ASN A 83 -35.70 -12.88 -33.48
C ASN A 83 -34.83 -12.58 -32.25
N HIS A 84 -35.09 -11.47 -31.56
CA HIS A 84 -34.37 -11.07 -30.35
C HIS A 84 -34.54 -12.08 -29.20
N LYS A 85 -35.63 -12.86 -29.16
CA LYS A 85 -35.86 -13.88 -28.13
C LYS A 85 -34.90 -15.06 -28.28
N ARG A 86 -34.60 -15.46 -29.51
CA ARG A 86 -33.59 -16.49 -29.77
C ARG A 86 -32.21 -16.02 -29.37
N LEU A 87 -31.80 -14.82 -29.77
CA LEU A 87 -30.53 -14.24 -29.30
C LEU A 87 -30.46 -14.14 -27.78
N ALA A 88 -31.53 -13.69 -27.10
CA ALA A 88 -31.58 -13.63 -25.65
C ALA A 88 -31.39 -15.01 -24.99
N THR A 89 -32.00 -16.06 -25.57
CA THR A 89 -31.85 -17.43 -25.07
C THR A 89 -30.41 -17.94 -25.27
N ASP A 90 -29.81 -17.64 -26.43
CA ASP A 90 -28.43 -18.04 -26.70
C ASP A 90 -27.43 -17.32 -25.77
N VAL A 91 -27.62 -16.02 -25.51
CA VAL A 91 -26.81 -15.28 -24.51
C VAL A 91 -26.93 -15.90 -23.11
N LEU A 92 -28.16 -16.21 -22.68
CA LEU A 92 -28.40 -16.86 -21.38
C LEU A 92 -27.67 -18.21 -21.30
N SER A 93 -27.88 -19.07 -22.29
CA SER A 93 -27.30 -20.42 -22.32
C SER A 93 -25.77 -20.37 -22.37
N ALA A 94 -25.21 -19.48 -23.17
CA ALA A 94 -23.76 -19.31 -23.28
C ALA A 94 -23.15 -18.79 -21.97
N CYS A 95 -23.79 -17.82 -21.30
CA CYS A 95 -23.31 -17.31 -20.01
C CYS A 95 -23.45 -18.36 -18.89
N GLN A 96 -24.51 -19.18 -18.89
CA GLN A 96 -24.65 -20.29 -17.94
C GLN A 96 -23.57 -21.36 -18.18
N ALA A 97 -23.28 -21.69 -19.44
CA ALA A 97 -22.21 -22.63 -19.79
C ALA A 97 -20.82 -22.12 -19.43
N ALA A 98 -20.57 -20.82 -19.53
CA ALA A 98 -19.32 -20.18 -19.14
C ALA A 98 -19.10 -20.15 -17.61
N GLY A 99 -20.16 -20.34 -16.81
CA GLY A 99 -20.11 -20.41 -15.36
C GLY A 99 -20.14 -19.04 -14.68
N THR A 100 -19.45 -18.89 -13.56
CA THR A 100 -19.46 -17.62 -12.79
C THR A 100 -18.39 -16.67 -13.35
N TYR A 101 -18.80 -15.45 -13.66
CA TYR A 101 -17.87 -14.37 -14.02
C TYR A 101 -17.46 -13.56 -12.78
N SER A 102 -16.18 -13.24 -12.71
CA SER A 102 -15.63 -12.33 -11.72
C SER A 102 -15.17 -11.02 -12.37
N GLU A 103 -15.71 -9.89 -11.94
CA GLU A 103 -15.25 -8.57 -12.38
C GLU A 103 -13.75 -8.36 -12.10
N THR A 104 -13.16 -9.17 -11.23
CA THR A 104 -11.72 -9.13 -10.94
C THR A 104 -10.85 -9.63 -12.10
N ALA A 105 -11.45 -10.24 -13.14
CA ALA A 105 -10.75 -10.59 -14.36
C ALA A 105 -10.51 -9.40 -15.30
N GLU A 106 -11.21 -8.26 -15.09
CA GLU A 106 -11.04 -7.08 -15.92
C GLU A 106 -9.72 -6.38 -15.68
N ARG A 107 -9.07 -5.99 -16.76
CA ARG A 107 -7.85 -5.19 -16.79
C ARG A 107 -8.17 -3.88 -17.48
N ARG A 108 -8.62 -2.91 -16.71
CA ARG A 108 -8.98 -1.57 -17.20
C ARG A 108 -7.72 -0.77 -17.55
N VAL A 109 -7.85 0.55 -17.70
CA VAL A 109 -6.75 1.44 -18.04
C VAL A 109 -5.54 1.24 -17.13
N GLY A 110 -4.35 1.07 -17.75
CA GLY A 110 -3.10 0.88 -17.02
C GLY A 110 -2.15 -0.09 -17.69
N VAL A 111 -1.07 -0.41 -16.99
CA VAL A 111 -0.05 -1.35 -17.44
C VAL A 111 -0.18 -2.63 -16.61
N TRP A 112 -0.30 -3.77 -17.27
CA TRP A 112 -0.56 -5.06 -16.65
C TRP A 112 0.53 -6.06 -17.01
N LYS A 113 0.73 -7.08 -16.18
CA LYS A 113 1.68 -8.17 -16.45
C LYS A 113 0.95 -9.38 -16.99
N MET A 114 1.46 -9.94 -18.07
CA MET A 114 0.99 -11.20 -18.68
C MET A 114 1.68 -12.40 -18.03
N ASN A 115 1.19 -13.62 -18.34
CA ASN A 115 1.74 -14.85 -17.74
C ASN A 115 3.18 -15.12 -18.15
N ASP A 116 3.61 -14.63 -19.32
CA ASP A 116 4.98 -14.72 -19.81
C ASP A 116 5.93 -13.68 -19.14
N GLY A 117 5.41 -12.87 -18.22
CA GLY A 117 6.16 -11.83 -17.49
C GLY A 117 6.24 -10.49 -18.23
N GLN A 118 5.79 -10.42 -19.50
CA GLN A 118 5.81 -9.20 -20.29
C GLN A 118 4.73 -8.21 -19.84
N LEU A 119 5.00 -6.92 -20.05
CA LEU A 119 4.01 -5.87 -19.80
C LEU A 119 3.10 -5.67 -21.01
N VAL A 120 1.83 -5.43 -20.73
CA VAL A 120 0.82 -5.00 -21.67
C VAL A 120 0.17 -3.71 -21.20
N VAL A 121 0.06 -2.75 -22.09
CA VAL A 121 -0.58 -1.46 -21.86
C VAL A 121 -1.99 -1.52 -22.38
N ASN A 122 -2.98 -1.32 -21.51
CA ASN A 122 -4.38 -1.22 -21.89
C ASN A 122 -4.86 0.23 -21.81
N GLY A 123 -5.22 0.77 -22.97
CA GLY A 123 -5.74 2.12 -23.15
C GLY A 123 -6.74 2.16 -24.31
N ARG A 124 -6.63 3.18 -25.16
CA ARG A 124 -7.35 3.21 -26.45
C ARG A 124 -6.90 2.08 -27.38
N GLN A 125 -5.63 1.72 -27.29
CA GLN A 125 -5.03 0.56 -27.93
C GLN A 125 -4.55 -0.41 -26.85
N LEU A 126 -4.50 -1.68 -27.20
CA LEU A 126 -3.88 -2.72 -26.38
C LEU A 126 -2.57 -3.12 -27.06
N TRP A 127 -1.46 -2.99 -26.36
CA TRP A 127 -0.14 -3.30 -26.92
C TRP A 127 0.84 -3.78 -25.83
N ARG A 128 1.78 -4.62 -26.23
CA ARG A 128 2.87 -5.11 -25.37
C ARG A 128 4.04 -4.14 -25.38
N ALA A 129 4.83 -4.16 -24.30
CA ALA A 129 6.04 -3.33 -24.19
C ALA A 129 7.07 -3.61 -25.30
N ASP A 130 7.05 -4.79 -25.92
CA ASP A 130 7.87 -5.17 -27.08
C ASP A 130 7.40 -4.53 -28.41
N GLY A 131 6.29 -3.81 -28.41
CA GLY A 131 5.71 -3.17 -29.60
C GLY A 131 4.60 -3.96 -30.28
N THR A 132 4.29 -5.17 -29.83
CA THR A 132 3.21 -5.98 -30.40
C THR A 132 1.85 -5.38 -30.08
N VAL A 133 1.05 -5.04 -31.10
CA VAL A 133 -0.33 -4.58 -30.93
C VAL A 133 -1.25 -5.80 -30.79
N LEU A 134 -2.15 -5.74 -29.83
CA LEU A 134 -3.16 -6.77 -29.57
C LEU A 134 -4.57 -6.21 -29.79
N GLU A 135 -5.51 -7.08 -30.12
CA GLU A 135 -6.93 -6.75 -30.11
C GLU A 135 -7.48 -6.73 -28.68
N HIS A 136 -8.33 -5.73 -28.36
CA HIS A 136 -9.06 -5.76 -27.09
C HIS A 136 -9.98 -6.98 -27.03
N GLY A 137 -9.98 -7.67 -25.90
CA GLY A 137 -10.69 -8.94 -25.76
C GLY A 137 -10.23 -9.75 -24.57
N ILE A 138 -10.23 -11.06 -24.74
CA ILE A 138 -9.82 -12.00 -23.71
C ILE A 138 -8.44 -12.55 -24.04
N HIS A 139 -7.49 -12.30 -23.15
CA HIS A 139 -6.13 -12.85 -23.22
C HIS A 139 -5.80 -13.54 -21.90
N GLU A 140 -5.36 -14.80 -21.97
CA GLU A 140 -4.95 -15.59 -20.78
C GLU A 140 -6.01 -15.64 -19.67
N GLY A 141 -7.29 -15.67 -20.02
CA GLY A 141 -8.41 -15.68 -19.08
C GLY A 141 -8.72 -14.32 -18.41
N ARG A 142 -8.06 -13.25 -18.85
CA ARG A 142 -8.29 -11.87 -18.40
C ARG A 142 -8.96 -11.07 -19.51
N VAL A 143 -9.80 -10.13 -19.13
CA VAL A 143 -10.57 -9.31 -20.07
C VAL A 143 -9.95 -7.92 -20.13
N TYR A 144 -9.55 -7.52 -21.35
CA TYR A 144 -8.99 -6.20 -21.64
C TYR A 144 -10.00 -5.38 -22.47
N PRO A 145 -10.92 -4.65 -21.83
CA PRO A 145 -11.84 -3.78 -22.54
C PRO A 145 -11.11 -2.54 -23.07
N VAL A 146 -11.65 -1.92 -24.12
CA VAL A 146 -11.19 -0.59 -24.53
C VAL A 146 -11.27 0.34 -23.33
N SER A 147 -10.19 1.02 -23.03
CA SER A 147 -10.08 1.89 -21.87
C SER A 147 -9.76 3.31 -22.29
N GLY A 148 -9.73 4.23 -21.31
CA GLY A 148 -9.33 5.61 -21.55
C GLY A 148 -7.89 5.71 -22.07
N ASP A 149 -7.54 6.87 -22.59
CA ASP A 149 -6.19 7.17 -23.04
C ASP A 149 -5.18 7.07 -21.88
N VAL A 150 -4.09 6.36 -22.07
CA VAL A 150 -2.99 6.31 -21.09
C VAL A 150 -2.03 7.51 -21.21
N GLY A 151 -2.19 8.32 -22.27
CA GLY A 151 -1.37 9.50 -22.50
C GLY A 151 -0.06 9.24 -23.27
N PHE A 152 0.22 7.99 -23.65
CA PHE A 152 1.37 7.58 -24.46
C PHE A 152 1.04 6.33 -25.26
N ASP A 153 1.76 6.12 -26.35
CA ASP A 153 1.63 4.97 -27.26
C ASP A 153 2.99 4.56 -27.85
N LEU A 154 2.97 3.65 -28.80
CA LEU A 154 4.18 3.15 -29.47
C LEU A 154 4.93 4.23 -30.28
N SER A 155 4.26 5.29 -30.70
CA SER A 155 4.87 6.43 -31.43
C SER A 155 5.52 7.46 -30.51
N THR A 156 5.19 7.43 -29.22
CA THR A 156 5.76 8.36 -28.23
C THR A 156 7.26 8.11 -28.11
N PRO A 157 8.12 9.12 -28.27
CA PRO A 157 9.57 8.96 -28.10
C PRO A 157 9.92 8.62 -26.66
N MET A 158 11.07 7.98 -26.45
CA MET A 158 11.60 7.74 -25.10
C MET A 158 12.23 9.01 -24.54
N ALA A 159 12.16 9.17 -23.23
CA ALA A 159 12.87 10.28 -22.55
C ALA A 159 14.38 10.16 -22.75
N THR A 160 15.02 11.29 -22.92
CA THR A 160 16.48 11.41 -22.97
C THR A 160 17.07 11.51 -21.56
N ALA A 161 18.39 11.35 -21.42
CA ALA A 161 19.07 11.60 -20.15
C ALA A 161 18.89 13.06 -19.68
N GLU A 162 18.78 14.02 -20.61
CA GLU A 162 18.52 15.42 -20.30
C GLU A 162 17.10 15.59 -19.71
N ASP A 163 16.09 14.94 -20.28
CA ASP A 163 14.72 14.93 -19.74
C ASP A 163 14.70 14.38 -18.31
N VAL A 164 15.38 13.25 -18.07
CA VAL A 164 15.48 12.62 -16.74
C VAL A 164 16.16 13.56 -15.75
N ASN A 165 17.30 14.17 -16.11
CA ASN A 165 18.03 15.09 -15.25
C ASN A 165 17.22 16.35 -14.94
N LYS A 166 16.48 16.88 -15.90
CA LYS A 166 15.60 18.04 -15.72
C LYS A 166 14.47 17.75 -14.72
N VAL A 167 13.86 16.58 -14.83
CA VAL A 167 12.82 16.13 -13.89
C VAL A 167 13.41 15.90 -12.50
N LEU A 168 14.59 15.29 -12.41
CA LEU A 168 15.27 15.04 -11.14
C LEU A 168 15.63 16.35 -10.43
N ALA A 169 16.13 17.35 -11.17
CA ALA A 169 16.42 18.68 -10.64
C ALA A 169 15.14 19.34 -10.07
N ALA A 170 14.00 19.23 -10.79
CA ALA A 170 12.73 19.76 -10.34
C ALA A 170 12.18 19.02 -9.10
N PHE A 171 12.36 17.69 -9.02
CA PHE A 171 11.96 16.89 -7.86
C PHE A 171 12.86 17.13 -6.64
N ASN A 172 14.10 17.55 -6.84
CA ASN A 172 15.02 17.95 -5.77
C ASN A 172 14.86 19.42 -5.35
N SER A 173 13.98 20.19 -6.00
CA SER A 173 13.76 21.60 -5.62
C SER A 173 13.30 21.82 -4.17
N PRO A 174 12.49 20.92 -3.52
CA PRO A 174 12.19 21.04 -2.11
C PRO A 174 13.39 20.64 -1.28
N GLN A 175 14.29 21.30 -0.91
CA GLN A 175 15.45 21.00 -0.04
C GLN A 175 15.17 19.84 0.94
N TRP A 176 15.21 18.60 0.43
CA TRP A 176 14.94 17.41 1.24
C TRP A 176 15.97 17.23 2.36
N ILE A 177 15.54 16.76 3.54
CA ILE A 177 16.47 16.39 4.62
C ILE A 177 17.32 15.20 4.18
N HIS A 178 16.70 14.27 3.47
CA HIS A 178 17.40 13.11 2.91
C HIS A 178 17.97 13.43 1.53
N PRO A 179 19.22 13.05 1.26
CA PRO A 179 19.91 13.45 0.02
C PRO A 179 19.29 12.90 -1.26
N MET A 180 18.48 11.83 -1.18
CA MET A 180 17.84 11.18 -2.35
C MET A 180 16.33 11.42 -2.41
N GLY A 181 15.83 12.57 -1.98
CA GLY A 181 14.40 12.82 -1.98
C GLY A 181 13.77 12.87 -3.37
N GLY A 182 14.42 13.55 -4.32
CA GLY A 182 13.97 13.61 -5.71
C GLY A 182 14.07 12.27 -6.43
N GLU A 183 15.10 11.49 -6.15
CA GLU A 183 15.32 10.13 -6.66
C GLU A 183 14.21 9.18 -6.22
N ILE A 184 13.79 9.27 -4.97
CA ILE A 184 12.65 8.51 -4.45
C ILE A 184 11.35 8.92 -5.14
N VAL A 185 11.13 10.22 -5.39
CA VAL A 185 9.94 10.69 -6.13
C VAL A 185 9.97 10.20 -7.58
N LEU A 186 11.12 10.25 -8.25
CA LEU A 186 11.28 9.71 -9.60
C LEU A 186 11.06 8.18 -9.61
N GLY A 187 11.59 7.47 -8.62
CA GLY A 187 11.33 6.04 -8.42
C GLY A 187 9.84 5.75 -8.21
N PHE A 188 9.14 6.58 -7.42
CA PHE A 188 7.69 6.49 -7.26
C PHE A 188 6.95 6.68 -8.59
N LEU A 189 7.37 7.64 -9.42
CA LEU A 189 6.78 7.86 -10.74
C LEU A 189 6.89 6.61 -11.62
N GLY A 190 8.08 6.02 -11.75
CA GLY A 190 8.30 4.82 -12.56
C GLY A 190 7.52 3.61 -12.04
N MET A 191 7.62 3.33 -10.75
CA MET A 191 6.88 2.27 -10.09
C MET A 191 5.36 2.43 -10.28
N SER A 192 4.84 3.66 -10.27
CA SER A 192 3.42 3.94 -10.46
C SER A 192 2.92 3.58 -11.86
N LEU A 193 3.77 3.67 -12.88
CA LEU A 193 3.42 3.27 -14.26
C LEU A 193 3.09 1.78 -14.35
N VAL A 194 3.77 0.94 -13.57
CA VAL A 194 3.66 -0.52 -13.61
C VAL A 194 3.06 -1.11 -12.33
N ALA A 195 2.36 -0.32 -11.55
CA ALA A 195 1.90 -0.67 -10.21
C ALA A 195 1.10 -1.98 -10.14
N SER A 196 0.29 -2.29 -11.16
CA SER A 196 -0.48 -3.54 -11.21
C SER A 196 0.37 -4.78 -11.51
N ALA A 197 1.58 -4.60 -12.04
CA ALA A 197 2.53 -5.68 -12.33
C ALA A 197 3.39 -6.08 -11.11
N LEU A 198 3.33 -5.28 -10.03
CA LEU A 198 4.18 -5.44 -8.85
C LEU A 198 3.50 -6.22 -7.74
N GLY A 199 4.30 -6.99 -6.99
CA GLY A 199 3.86 -7.65 -5.77
C GLY A 199 3.74 -6.70 -4.58
N ARG A 200 4.49 -5.60 -4.58
CA ARG A 200 4.50 -4.56 -3.53
C ARG A 200 4.48 -3.17 -4.16
N ARG A 201 3.76 -2.24 -3.54
CA ARG A 201 3.57 -0.86 -4.03
C ARG A 201 3.87 0.12 -2.92
N PRO A 202 5.13 0.50 -2.76
CA PRO A 202 5.53 1.53 -1.81
C PRO A 202 4.74 2.82 -1.95
N HIS A 203 4.56 3.51 -0.83
CA HIS A 203 3.91 4.80 -0.77
C HIS A 203 4.91 5.88 -0.36
N VAL A 204 4.64 7.13 -0.73
CA VAL A 204 5.51 8.27 -0.39
C VAL A 204 4.68 9.35 0.31
N LEU A 205 5.18 9.84 1.44
CA LEU A 205 4.61 10.94 2.20
C LEU A 205 5.61 12.08 2.27
N MET A 206 5.25 13.22 1.71
CA MET A 206 6.06 14.43 1.74
C MET A 206 5.58 15.34 2.86
N THR A 207 6.46 15.69 3.79
CA THR A 207 6.18 16.57 4.93
C THR A 207 7.10 17.78 4.92
N GLY A 208 6.80 18.77 5.75
CA GLY A 208 7.61 19.97 5.90
C GLY A 208 6.76 21.25 5.95
N PRO A 209 7.38 22.42 6.16
CA PRO A 209 6.69 23.67 6.34
C PRO A 209 5.85 24.08 5.12
N ALA A 210 4.96 25.06 5.29
CA ALA A 210 4.23 25.65 4.18
C ALA A 210 5.20 26.26 3.15
N ALA A 211 4.80 26.23 1.87
CA ALA A 211 5.56 26.81 0.75
C ALA A 211 6.97 26.22 0.52
N CYS A 212 7.28 25.01 1.00
CA CYS A 212 8.56 24.33 0.74
C CYS A 212 8.61 23.54 -0.59
N GLY A 213 7.56 23.61 -1.44
CA GLY A 213 7.56 23.02 -2.79
C GLY A 213 6.88 21.66 -2.92
N LYS A 214 6.36 21.06 -1.86
CA LYS A 214 5.67 19.74 -1.87
C LYS A 214 4.54 19.66 -2.93
N SER A 215 3.59 20.60 -2.88
CA SER A 215 2.46 20.64 -3.83
C SER A 215 2.91 20.87 -5.28
N THR A 216 4.02 21.55 -5.49
CA THR A 216 4.65 21.72 -6.82
C THR A 216 5.13 20.38 -7.35
N VAL A 217 5.86 19.60 -6.54
CA VAL A 217 6.34 18.26 -6.90
C VAL A 217 5.16 17.32 -7.15
N LEU A 218 4.13 17.32 -6.29
CA LEU A 218 2.90 16.55 -6.53
C LEU A 218 2.24 16.94 -7.85
N GLY A 219 2.20 18.24 -8.16
CA GLY A 219 1.71 18.77 -9.42
C GLY A 219 2.43 18.17 -10.62
N TYR A 220 3.77 18.11 -10.57
CA TYR A 220 4.59 17.49 -11.62
C TYR A 220 4.30 15.97 -11.75
N VAL A 221 4.28 15.24 -10.64
CA VAL A 221 3.94 13.81 -10.67
C VAL A 221 2.55 13.58 -11.29
N ARG A 222 1.57 14.40 -10.92
CA ARG A 222 0.22 14.35 -11.50
C ARG A 222 0.22 14.59 -13.00
N LEU A 223 0.92 15.62 -13.46
CA LEU A 223 0.99 15.99 -14.88
C LEU A 223 1.70 14.92 -15.71
N MET A 224 2.78 14.36 -15.18
CA MET A 224 3.57 13.31 -15.84
C MET A 224 2.83 11.97 -15.92
N LEU A 225 2.07 11.58 -14.88
CA LEU A 225 1.24 10.38 -14.91
C LEU A 225 -0.04 10.56 -15.74
N GLY A 226 -0.49 11.80 -15.94
CA GLY A 226 -1.67 12.10 -16.74
C GLY A 226 -2.90 11.31 -16.28
N SER A 227 -3.47 10.50 -17.16
CA SER A 227 -4.66 9.68 -16.89
C SER A 227 -4.40 8.51 -15.92
N LEU A 228 -3.14 8.15 -15.67
CA LEU A 228 -2.74 7.16 -14.67
C LEU A 228 -2.65 7.76 -13.26
N ALA A 229 -2.89 9.05 -13.10
CA ALA A 229 -3.07 9.72 -11.83
C ALA A 229 -4.52 9.73 -11.37
N HIS A 230 -4.75 9.60 -10.07
CA HIS A 230 -6.00 9.87 -9.39
C HIS A 230 -5.78 10.99 -8.36
N PRO A 231 -5.98 12.27 -8.76
CA PRO A 231 -5.74 13.40 -7.88
C PRO A 231 -6.85 13.52 -6.82
N CYS A 232 -6.44 13.78 -5.59
CA CYS A 232 -7.30 14.05 -4.45
C CYS A 232 -6.82 15.30 -3.71
N THR A 233 -7.70 15.94 -2.97
CA THR A 233 -7.37 17.00 -2.02
C THR A 233 -7.88 16.60 -0.65
N GLY A 234 -6.99 16.60 0.34
CA GLY A 234 -7.28 16.15 1.69
C GLY A 234 -7.53 14.65 1.84
N PRO A 235 -7.72 14.17 3.08
CA PRO A 235 -8.01 12.78 3.37
C PRO A 235 -9.32 12.32 2.72
N GLN A 236 -9.32 11.12 2.16
CA GLN A 236 -10.44 10.56 1.42
C GLN A 236 -11.18 9.51 2.24
N ASN A 237 -12.50 9.46 2.08
CA ASN A 237 -13.27 8.36 2.66
C ASN A 237 -13.12 7.08 1.84
N MET A 238 -13.23 5.97 2.54
CA MET A 238 -13.01 4.64 2.00
C MET A 238 -13.95 4.30 0.82
N ALA A 239 -15.22 4.67 0.92
CA ALA A 239 -16.21 4.35 -0.11
C ALA A 239 -15.96 5.09 -1.44
N GLY A 240 -15.58 6.37 -1.38
CA GLY A 240 -15.24 7.16 -2.56
C GLY A 240 -14.01 6.61 -3.27
N LEU A 241 -12.96 6.26 -2.52
CA LEU A 241 -11.75 5.66 -3.10
C LEU A 241 -12.05 4.30 -3.74
N TYR A 242 -12.82 3.41 -3.10
CA TYR A 242 -13.20 2.12 -3.67
C TYR A 242 -13.85 2.24 -5.04
N GLN A 243 -14.76 3.20 -5.18
CA GLN A 243 -15.48 3.40 -6.44
C GLN A 243 -14.60 3.99 -7.53
N SER A 244 -13.69 4.88 -7.17
CA SER A 244 -12.89 5.65 -8.13
C SER A 244 -11.65 4.92 -8.63
N ILE A 245 -10.98 4.14 -7.77
CA ILE A 245 -9.72 3.44 -8.11
C ILE A 245 -9.85 1.92 -8.21
N GLY A 246 -10.99 1.35 -7.81
CA GLY A 246 -11.20 -0.11 -7.86
C GLY A 246 -11.02 -0.68 -9.25
N GLY A 247 -10.18 -1.72 -9.39
CA GLY A 247 -9.87 -2.38 -10.66
C GLY A 247 -8.94 -1.59 -11.58
N THR A 248 -8.33 -0.49 -11.10
CA THR A 248 -7.33 0.29 -11.84
C THR A 248 -5.95 0.20 -11.19
N SER A 249 -4.91 0.66 -11.90
CA SER A 249 -3.55 0.82 -11.38
C SER A 249 -3.17 2.30 -11.21
N LYS A 250 -4.15 3.20 -11.12
CA LYS A 250 -3.89 4.64 -11.00
C LYS A 250 -3.22 4.97 -9.69
N ALA A 251 -2.15 5.78 -9.73
CA ALA A 251 -1.53 6.32 -8.53
C ALA A 251 -2.43 7.36 -7.87
N VAL A 252 -2.66 7.24 -6.57
CA VAL A 252 -3.40 8.24 -5.79
C VAL A 252 -2.44 9.36 -5.39
N ILE A 253 -2.76 10.58 -5.83
CA ILE A 253 -1.97 11.78 -5.56
C ILE A 253 -2.80 12.69 -4.67
N ASN A 254 -2.39 12.80 -3.41
CA ASN A 254 -3.17 13.48 -2.39
C ASN A 254 -2.43 14.71 -1.86
N ASP A 255 -2.91 15.89 -2.22
CA ASP A 255 -2.43 17.15 -1.65
C ASP A 255 -3.25 17.55 -0.42
N GLU A 256 -2.68 18.38 0.43
CA GLU A 256 -3.30 18.83 1.69
C GLU A 256 -3.71 17.65 2.60
N PHE A 257 -2.84 16.62 2.67
CA PHE A 257 -3.07 15.46 3.51
C PHE A 257 -2.79 15.77 4.97
N GLU A 258 -3.73 16.49 5.59
CA GLU A 258 -3.62 16.96 6.97
C GLU A 258 -4.47 16.12 7.93
N ALA A 259 -4.07 16.09 9.21
CA ALA A 259 -4.86 15.46 10.23
C ALA A 259 -6.20 16.19 10.40
N ASP A 260 -7.30 15.49 10.17
CA ASP A 260 -8.63 16.01 10.49
C ASP A 260 -8.94 15.88 12.00
N PRO A 261 -9.83 16.71 12.56
CA PRO A 261 -10.21 16.64 13.98
C PRO A 261 -10.81 15.29 14.38
N SER A 262 -11.50 14.60 13.47
CA SER A 262 -12.08 13.26 13.69
C SER A 262 -11.07 12.14 13.52
N ARG A 263 -9.95 12.39 12.84
CA ARG A 263 -8.90 11.44 12.45
C ARG A 263 -9.41 10.24 11.64
N LYS A 264 -10.66 10.27 11.20
CA LYS A 264 -11.29 9.13 10.55
C LYS A 264 -10.84 9.00 9.11
N ALA A 265 -10.89 10.07 8.33
CA ALA A 265 -10.57 10.05 6.90
C ALA A 265 -9.08 9.77 6.64
N CYS A 266 -8.16 10.33 7.44
CA CYS A 266 -6.74 9.97 7.40
C CYS A 266 -6.53 8.48 7.67
N LYS A 267 -7.16 7.94 8.72
CA LYS A 267 -7.06 6.52 9.06
C LYS A 267 -7.59 5.64 7.93
N GLU A 268 -8.75 5.98 7.35
CA GLU A 268 -9.34 5.25 6.22
C GLU A 268 -8.40 5.27 4.99
N THR A 269 -7.76 6.40 4.69
CA THR A 269 -6.79 6.50 3.59
C THR A 269 -5.57 5.60 3.83
N PHE A 270 -5.00 5.60 5.04
CA PHE A 270 -3.91 4.70 5.39
C PHE A 270 -4.31 3.22 5.32
N GLU A 271 -5.52 2.87 5.75
CA GLU A 271 -6.03 1.50 5.65
C GLU A 271 -6.11 1.03 4.19
N ILE A 272 -6.61 1.87 3.27
CA ILE A 272 -6.67 1.52 1.84
C ILE A 272 -5.26 1.40 1.25
N ALA A 273 -4.37 2.34 1.56
CA ALA A 273 -2.98 2.27 1.13
C ALA A 273 -2.32 0.96 1.60
N ARG A 274 -2.53 0.59 2.88
CA ARG A 274 -2.02 -0.67 3.44
C ARG A 274 -2.50 -1.90 2.68
N MET A 275 -3.79 -1.92 2.29
CA MET A 275 -4.37 -3.01 1.51
C MET A 275 -3.82 -3.01 0.08
N SER A 276 -3.71 -1.84 -0.54
CA SER A 276 -3.15 -1.70 -1.88
C SER A 276 -1.67 -2.11 -1.97
N TYR A 277 -0.90 -1.86 -0.92
CA TYR A 277 0.53 -2.17 -0.87
C TYR A 277 0.87 -3.60 -1.29
N SER A 278 0.11 -4.59 -0.83
CA SER A 278 0.39 -6.00 -1.03
C SER A 278 -0.68 -6.76 -1.82
N MET A 279 -1.67 -6.07 -2.38
CA MET A 279 -2.73 -6.70 -3.18
C MET A 279 -2.13 -7.42 -4.38
N GLN A 280 -2.44 -8.71 -4.52
CA GLN A 280 -1.95 -9.53 -5.62
C GLN A 280 -3.10 -10.00 -6.51
N GLU A 281 -2.72 -10.45 -7.69
CA GLU A 281 -3.64 -11.17 -8.56
C GLU A 281 -4.04 -12.50 -7.90
N GLY A 282 -5.33 -12.81 -7.86
CA GLY A 282 -5.84 -13.99 -7.12
C GLY A 282 -6.41 -13.64 -5.75
N ASP A 283 -6.02 -12.53 -5.12
CA ASP A 283 -6.65 -12.09 -3.87
C ASP A 283 -8.14 -11.84 -4.08
N LYS A 284 -8.96 -12.19 -3.08
CA LYS A 284 -10.40 -11.95 -3.15
C LYS A 284 -10.76 -10.46 -3.15
N GLY A 285 -9.81 -9.59 -2.82
CA GLY A 285 -10.05 -8.16 -2.64
C GLY A 285 -10.93 -7.87 -1.43
N ILE A 286 -11.44 -6.65 -1.36
CA ILE A 286 -12.31 -6.23 -0.27
C ILE A 286 -13.76 -6.43 -0.70
N VAL A 287 -14.47 -7.28 0.01
CA VAL A 287 -15.87 -7.55 -0.25
C VAL A 287 -16.74 -6.56 0.52
N ARG A 288 -17.62 -5.86 -0.19
CA ARG A 288 -18.63 -4.96 0.38
C ARG A 288 -20.02 -5.38 -0.06
N GLY A 289 -20.94 -5.43 0.89
CA GLY A 289 -22.36 -5.60 0.60
C GLY A 289 -22.91 -4.36 -0.11
N THR A 290 -23.78 -4.57 -1.09
CA THR A 290 -24.53 -3.49 -1.74
C THR A 290 -25.92 -3.40 -1.14
N SER A 291 -26.58 -2.25 -1.30
CA SER A 291 -27.97 -2.05 -0.85
C SER A 291 -28.97 -3.02 -1.52
N SER A 292 -28.60 -3.64 -2.63
CA SER A 292 -29.39 -4.65 -3.34
C SER A 292 -29.17 -6.09 -2.81
N GLY A 293 -28.44 -6.30 -1.70
CA GLY A 293 -28.16 -7.61 -1.12
C GLY A 293 -27.09 -8.42 -1.86
N SER A 294 -26.43 -7.85 -2.87
CA SER A 294 -25.27 -8.45 -3.54
C SER A 294 -23.96 -7.99 -2.90
N SER A 295 -22.89 -8.72 -3.10
CA SER A 295 -21.55 -8.31 -2.70
C SER A 295 -20.73 -7.88 -3.90
N LYS A 296 -19.96 -6.79 -3.74
CA LYS A 296 -18.99 -6.33 -4.73
C LYS A 296 -17.58 -6.44 -4.18
N SER A 297 -16.67 -7.01 -4.95
CA SER A 297 -15.27 -7.15 -4.59
C SER A 297 -14.45 -6.05 -5.28
N TYR A 298 -13.60 -5.37 -4.51
CA TYR A 298 -12.73 -4.32 -5.00
C TYR A 298 -11.28 -4.72 -4.84
N ARG A 299 -10.48 -4.55 -5.88
CA ARG A 299 -9.03 -4.72 -5.88
C ARG A 299 -8.38 -3.38 -6.17
N PHE A 300 -7.27 -3.13 -5.51
CA PHE A 300 -6.52 -1.88 -5.65
C PHE A 300 -5.07 -2.19 -5.97
N TYR A 301 -4.59 -1.61 -7.04
CA TYR A 301 -3.18 -1.68 -7.44
C TYR A 301 -2.54 -0.29 -7.42
N SER A 302 -3.07 0.58 -6.57
CA SER A 302 -2.77 2.01 -6.55
C SER A 302 -1.70 2.34 -5.52
N PRO A 303 -0.51 2.79 -5.90
CA PRO A 303 0.42 3.42 -4.98
C PRO A 303 -0.10 4.81 -4.57
N PHE A 304 0.34 5.29 -3.42
CA PHE A 304 -0.07 6.58 -2.88
C PHE A 304 1.13 7.49 -2.72
N ILE A 305 1.00 8.74 -3.18
CA ILE A 305 1.88 9.84 -2.82
C ILE A 305 1.05 10.96 -2.22
N ALA A 306 1.44 11.43 -1.05
CA ALA A 306 0.70 12.44 -0.32
C ALA A 306 1.62 13.55 0.15
N ALA A 307 1.09 14.78 0.31
CA ALA A 307 1.79 15.89 0.89
C ALA A 307 0.97 16.59 1.96
N GLY A 308 1.61 16.91 3.08
CA GLY A 308 1.00 17.62 4.20
C GLY A 308 2.05 18.29 5.09
N ILE A 309 1.59 19.19 5.97
CA ILE A 309 2.43 19.81 7.00
C ILE A 309 2.46 18.88 8.22
N SER A 310 1.29 18.40 8.63
CA SER A 310 1.12 17.53 9.80
C SER A 310 0.13 16.41 9.48
N PRO A 311 0.57 15.41 8.72
CA PRO A 311 -0.27 14.27 8.36
C PRO A 311 -0.52 13.41 9.58
N GLY A 312 -1.50 13.39 10.26
CA GLY A 312 -1.86 12.62 11.46
C GLY A 312 -0.91 11.49 11.89
N LYS A 313 -1.14 10.90 13.04
CA LYS A 313 -0.31 9.81 13.55
C LYS A 313 -0.47 8.56 12.67
N MET A 314 0.61 8.10 12.08
CA MET A 314 0.69 6.82 11.38
C MET A 314 0.80 5.65 12.37
N GLU A 315 0.12 4.56 12.07
CA GLU A 315 0.30 3.32 12.80
C GLU A 315 1.66 2.67 12.40
N PRO A 316 2.29 1.88 13.27
CA PRO A 316 3.57 1.21 12.93
C PRO A 316 3.49 0.38 11.65
N ALA A 317 2.33 -0.22 11.38
CA ALA A 317 2.10 -0.96 10.16
C ALA A 317 2.09 -0.09 8.89
N ASP A 318 1.80 1.20 9.01
CA ASP A 318 1.85 2.15 7.89
C ASP A 318 3.27 2.64 7.67
N LEU A 319 3.99 2.98 8.75
CA LEU A 319 5.38 3.44 8.69
C LEU A 319 6.29 2.52 7.87
N THR A 320 6.07 1.21 7.92
CA THR A 320 6.85 0.24 7.15
C THR A 320 6.51 0.16 5.66
N ARG A 321 5.47 0.89 5.20
CA ARG A 321 4.99 0.88 3.80
C ARG A 321 5.13 2.24 3.11
N TRP A 322 5.43 3.26 3.89
CA TRP A 322 5.58 4.62 3.42
C TRP A 322 7.02 5.09 3.57
N VAL A 323 7.56 5.71 2.53
CA VAL A 323 8.80 6.48 2.62
C VAL A 323 8.42 7.92 2.94
N ILE A 324 8.90 8.43 4.07
CA ILE A 324 8.63 9.79 4.50
C ILE A 324 9.79 10.68 4.01
N LEU A 325 9.46 11.69 3.22
CA LEU A 325 10.37 12.71 2.74
C LEU A 325 10.05 14.03 3.45
N GLU A 326 11.01 14.54 4.19
CA GLU A 326 10.86 15.81 4.89
C GLU A 326 11.62 16.90 4.16
N ALA A 327 10.94 18.03 3.86
CA ALA A 327 11.52 19.18 3.18
C ALA A 327 11.88 20.28 4.17
N LYS A 328 12.98 20.99 3.92
CA LYS A 328 13.46 22.14 4.68
C LYS A 328 13.28 23.43 3.89
N GLY A 329 12.67 24.43 4.51
CA GLY A 329 12.72 25.80 4.03
C GLY A 329 12.08 26.03 2.65
N LYS A 330 12.54 27.04 1.93
CA LYS A 330 12.01 27.43 0.61
C LYS A 330 12.63 26.57 -0.48
N PRO A 331 11.85 26.23 -1.54
CA PRO A 331 12.38 25.46 -2.67
C PRO A 331 13.48 26.26 -3.41
N GLN A 332 14.48 25.55 -3.90
CA GLN A 332 15.60 26.09 -4.67
C GLN A 332 15.77 25.30 -5.97
N GLY A 333 16.39 25.93 -6.96
CA GLY A 333 16.69 25.29 -8.24
C GLY A 333 15.64 25.52 -9.32
N GLU A 334 15.79 24.80 -10.42
CA GLU A 334 14.95 24.92 -11.61
C GLU A 334 13.55 24.33 -11.38
N ARG A 335 12.58 24.93 -12.06
CA ARG A 335 11.19 24.48 -12.05
C ARG A 335 10.78 24.10 -13.45
N LEU A 336 9.98 23.06 -13.55
CA LEU A 336 9.29 22.73 -14.79
C LEU A 336 8.07 23.63 -14.97
N THR A 337 7.77 23.95 -16.21
CA THR A 337 6.44 24.43 -16.58
C THR A 337 5.47 23.26 -16.66
N ASP A 338 4.19 23.52 -16.55
CA ASP A 338 3.15 22.50 -16.74
C ASP A 338 3.22 21.85 -18.13
N ALA A 339 3.59 22.62 -19.15
CA ALA A 339 3.75 22.13 -20.52
C ALA A 339 4.90 21.13 -20.63
N GLU A 340 6.05 21.45 -20.04
CA GLU A 340 7.21 20.54 -19.98
C GLU A 340 6.90 19.26 -19.22
N ALA A 341 6.24 19.35 -18.07
CA ALA A 341 5.86 18.17 -17.30
C ALA A 341 4.91 17.25 -18.09
N ARG A 342 3.95 17.81 -18.84
CA ARG A 342 3.04 17.05 -19.71
C ARG A 342 3.76 16.44 -20.93
N ASP A 343 4.77 17.08 -21.46
CA ASP A 343 5.56 16.59 -22.60
C ASP A 343 6.52 15.48 -22.18
N ILE A 344 7.21 15.65 -21.04
CA ILE A 344 8.21 14.69 -20.57
C ILE A 344 7.58 13.43 -19.99
N GLY A 345 6.43 13.52 -19.31
CA GLY A 345 5.77 12.38 -18.66
C GLY A 345 5.56 11.16 -19.56
N PRO A 346 4.91 11.30 -20.74
CA PRO A 346 4.77 10.23 -21.71
C PRO A 346 6.09 9.60 -22.18
N LYS A 347 7.13 10.41 -22.35
CA LYS A 347 8.49 9.97 -22.72
C LYS A 347 9.11 9.12 -21.63
N LEU A 348 8.98 9.54 -20.36
CA LEU A 348 9.43 8.77 -19.20
C LEU A 348 8.70 7.42 -19.11
N ALA A 349 7.39 7.39 -19.38
CA ALA A 349 6.63 6.16 -19.39
C ALA A 349 7.18 5.17 -20.42
N ARG A 350 7.45 5.63 -21.65
CA ARG A 350 8.05 4.81 -22.70
C ARG A 350 9.44 4.31 -22.33
N LEU A 351 10.29 5.17 -21.76
CA LEU A 351 11.62 4.81 -21.29
C LEU A 351 11.53 3.72 -20.22
N PHE A 352 10.69 3.91 -19.20
CA PHE A 352 10.56 2.96 -18.10
C PHE A 352 10.07 1.58 -18.59
N LEU A 353 9.05 1.55 -19.45
CA LEU A 353 8.53 0.29 -20.00
C LEU A 353 9.59 -0.46 -20.81
N SER A 354 10.44 0.24 -21.58
CA SER A 354 11.54 -0.39 -22.33
C SER A 354 12.60 -0.99 -21.42
N ARG A 355 12.73 -0.47 -20.18
CA ARG A 355 13.71 -0.90 -19.17
C ARG A 355 13.09 -1.75 -18.06
N TRP A 356 11.95 -2.38 -18.31
CA TRP A 356 11.28 -3.26 -17.36
C TRP A 356 12.20 -4.35 -16.80
N ASN A 357 12.98 -5.00 -17.66
CA ASN A 357 13.93 -6.05 -17.26
C ASN A 357 15.06 -5.48 -16.38
N VAL A 358 15.53 -4.26 -16.67
CA VAL A 358 16.54 -3.55 -15.86
C VAL A 358 15.97 -3.30 -14.47
N PHE A 359 14.74 -2.81 -14.38
CA PHE A 359 14.06 -2.59 -13.10
C PHE A 359 13.96 -3.88 -12.29
N GLN A 360 13.44 -4.97 -12.89
CA GLN A 360 13.25 -6.24 -12.18
C GLN A 360 14.56 -6.82 -11.63
N ALA A 361 15.60 -6.86 -12.47
CA ALA A 361 16.91 -7.36 -12.04
C ALA A 361 17.55 -6.48 -10.97
N SER A 362 17.41 -5.16 -11.09
CA SER A 362 17.93 -4.20 -10.09
C SER A 362 17.17 -4.29 -8.77
N GLU A 363 15.85 -4.55 -8.80
CA GLU A 363 15.05 -4.72 -7.58
C GLU A 363 15.58 -5.87 -6.73
N ASP A 364 15.91 -7.01 -7.34
CA ASP A 364 16.45 -8.16 -6.63
C ASP A 364 17.82 -7.85 -5.99
N VAL A 365 18.69 -7.15 -6.69
CA VAL A 365 20.04 -6.78 -6.19
C VAL A 365 19.93 -5.78 -5.03
N VAL A 366 19.14 -4.71 -5.19
CA VAL A 366 18.97 -3.67 -4.16
C VAL A 366 18.29 -4.24 -2.91
N ARG A 367 17.29 -5.10 -3.08
CA ARG A 367 16.63 -5.79 -1.96
C ARG A 367 17.60 -6.67 -1.19
N HIS A 368 18.42 -7.45 -1.90
CA HIS A 368 19.44 -8.28 -1.27
C HIS A 368 20.46 -7.44 -0.50
N CYS A 369 20.90 -6.32 -1.06
CA CYS A 369 21.80 -5.38 -0.39
C CYS A 369 21.20 -4.85 0.92
N ILE A 370 19.93 -4.40 0.92
CA ILE A 370 19.26 -3.92 2.14
C ILE A 370 19.18 -5.02 3.21
N LEU A 371 18.84 -6.25 2.82
CA LEU A 371 18.77 -7.38 3.76
C LEU A 371 20.14 -7.73 4.34
N SER A 372 21.21 -7.67 3.53
CA SER A 372 22.59 -7.96 3.97
C SER A 372 23.12 -6.92 4.97
N LEU A 373 22.60 -5.70 4.92
CA LEU A 373 22.90 -4.63 5.88
C LEU A 373 22.05 -4.71 7.17
N GLY A 374 21.20 -5.73 7.30
CA GLY A 374 20.35 -5.93 8.47
C GLY A 374 18.98 -5.26 8.39
N GLY A 375 18.59 -4.72 7.23
CA GLY A 375 17.23 -4.25 6.96
C GLY A 375 16.24 -5.43 6.93
N ASP A 376 14.98 -5.16 7.27
CA ASP A 376 13.94 -6.16 7.20
C ASP A 376 13.35 -6.31 5.78
N GLY A 377 12.58 -7.38 5.56
CA GLY A 377 11.97 -7.65 4.26
C GLY A 377 11.00 -6.55 3.80
N ARG A 378 10.38 -5.80 4.71
CA ARG A 378 9.50 -4.68 4.35
C ARG A 378 10.26 -3.44 3.91
N MET A 379 11.37 -3.15 4.57
CA MET A 379 12.28 -2.09 4.15
C MET A 379 12.84 -2.40 2.76
N ALA A 380 13.27 -3.64 2.54
CA ALA A 380 13.72 -4.09 1.24
C ALA A 380 12.62 -3.97 0.15
N ASP A 381 11.39 -4.36 0.46
CA ASP A 381 10.24 -4.25 -0.46
C ASP A 381 9.82 -2.78 -0.70
N THR A 382 10.01 -1.89 0.27
CA THR A 382 9.55 -0.49 0.18
C THR A 382 10.60 0.39 -0.45
N VAL A 383 11.78 0.45 0.14
CA VAL A 383 12.86 1.32 -0.32
C VAL A 383 13.54 0.73 -1.56
N GLY A 384 13.77 -0.60 -1.55
CA GLY A 384 14.43 -1.29 -2.67
C GLY A 384 13.67 -1.14 -3.98
N THR A 385 12.34 -1.28 -3.97
CA THR A 385 11.51 -1.07 -5.18
C THR A 385 11.63 0.36 -5.72
N LEU A 386 11.63 1.38 -4.85
CA LEU A 386 11.76 2.78 -5.28
C LEU A 386 13.15 3.09 -5.85
N LEU A 387 14.22 2.59 -5.21
CA LEU A 387 15.60 2.77 -5.70
C LEU A 387 15.83 2.05 -7.04
N ALA A 388 15.36 0.81 -7.17
CA ALA A 388 15.45 0.07 -8.43
C ALA A 388 14.65 0.75 -9.55
N SER A 389 13.49 1.32 -9.21
CA SER A 389 12.69 2.10 -10.16
C SER A 389 13.43 3.38 -10.60
N TYR A 390 14.06 4.10 -9.69
CA TYR A 390 14.94 5.21 -10.02
C TYR A 390 16.09 4.76 -10.94
N TRP A 391 16.76 3.66 -10.60
CA TRP A 391 17.87 3.12 -11.38
C TRP A 391 17.50 2.85 -12.84
N ALA A 392 16.31 2.33 -13.10
CA ALA A 392 15.84 2.08 -14.45
C ALA A 392 15.66 3.34 -15.30
N PHE A 393 15.55 4.54 -14.71
CA PHE A 393 15.58 5.79 -15.47
C PHE A 393 16.98 6.24 -15.84
N VAL A 394 17.97 5.96 -15.01
CA VAL A 394 19.33 6.50 -15.16
C VAL A 394 20.32 5.50 -15.76
N SER A 395 20.00 4.21 -15.80
CA SER A 395 20.86 3.16 -16.32
C SER A 395 20.15 2.26 -17.34
N GLU A 396 20.90 1.79 -18.34
CA GLU A 396 20.43 0.78 -19.32
C GLU A 396 20.73 -0.65 -18.87
N SER A 397 21.57 -0.80 -17.87
CA SER A 397 21.98 -2.08 -17.30
C SER A 397 21.44 -2.27 -15.89
N PRO A 398 21.14 -3.49 -15.47
CA PRO A 398 20.80 -3.78 -14.08
C PRO A 398 21.87 -3.26 -13.11
N ALA A 399 21.42 -2.86 -11.91
CA ALA A 399 22.32 -2.43 -10.86
C ALA A 399 23.25 -3.59 -10.45
N THR A 400 24.52 -3.28 -10.26
CA THR A 400 25.50 -4.18 -9.63
C THR A 400 25.37 -4.13 -8.10
N GLU A 401 26.05 -5.03 -7.39
CA GLU A 401 26.12 -4.93 -5.93
C GLU A 401 26.78 -3.63 -5.44
N GLU A 402 27.74 -3.09 -6.18
CA GLU A 402 28.39 -1.83 -5.86
C GLU A 402 27.42 -0.65 -6.03
N ASP A 403 26.68 -0.65 -7.14
CA ASP A 403 25.63 0.37 -7.37
C ASP A 403 24.57 0.33 -6.27
N ALA A 404 24.13 -0.88 -5.90
CA ALA A 404 23.14 -1.05 -4.83
C ALA A 404 23.67 -0.55 -3.48
N LYS A 405 24.92 -0.87 -3.12
CA LYS A 405 25.57 -0.35 -1.90
C LYS A 405 25.65 1.17 -1.92
N PHE A 406 26.02 1.76 -3.07
CA PHE A 406 26.05 3.21 -3.23
C PHE A 406 24.67 3.83 -3.02
N LEU A 407 23.63 3.34 -3.70
CA LEU A 407 22.26 3.85 -3.58
C LEU A 407 21.73 3.74 -2.13
N VAL A 408 21.99 2.61 -1.48
CA VAL A 408 21.54 2.34 -0.11
C VAL A 408 22.28 3.22 0.89
N SER A 409 23.60 3.43 0.71
CA SER A 409 24.39 4.31 1.58
C SER A 409 23.95 5.79 1.49
N MET A 410 23.65 6.26 0.28
CA MET A 410 23.16 7.63 0.06
C MET A 410 21.84 7.92 0.77
N LEU A 411 21.01 6.91 1.02
CA LEU A 411 19.76 7.05 1.75
C LEU A 411 19.91 7.04 3.27
N GLY A 412 21.11 6.82 3.80
CA GLY A 412 21.32 6.68 5.25
C GLY A 412 20.50 5.54 5.86
N ILE A 413 20.34 4.44 5.13
CA ILE A 413 19.51 3.30 5.57
C ILE A 413 20.02 2.71 6.87
N GLU A 414 21.32 2.74 7.13
CA GLU A 414 21.93 2.27 8.37
C GLU A 414 21.36 3.01 9.59
N GLU A 415 21.19 4.33 9.52
CA GLU A 415 20.54 5.11 10.58
C GLU A 415 19.05 4.76 10.71
N ARG A 416 18.37 4.53 9.58
CA ARG A 416 16.96 4.10 9.58
C ARG A 416 16.79 2.70 10.15
N ILE A 417 17.69 1.78 9.87
CA ILE A 417 17.71 0.44 10.46
C ILE A 417 17.87 0.57 11.97
N ALA A 418 18.78 1.38 12.45
CA ALA A 418 18.99 1.61 13.88
C ALA A 418 17.73 2.18 14.56
N VAL A 419 17.02 3.11 13.92
CA VAL A 419 15.76 3.69 14.44
C VAL A 419 14.58 2.69 14.34
N HIS A 420 14.52 1.85 13.30
CA HIS A 420 13.46 0.84 13.14
C HIS A 420 13.71 -0.43 13.99
N GLN A 421 14.93 -0.64 14.45
CA GLN A 421 15.30 -1.73 15.36
C GLN A 421 14.82 -1.53 16.79
N VAL A 422 14.23 -0.38 17.15
CA VAL A 422 13.45 -0.29 18.39
C VAL A 422 12.20 -1.16 18.20
N SER A 423 12.36 -2.43 18.54
CA SER A 423 11.32 -3.43 18.40
C SER A 423 10.04 -3.03 19.13
N ASP A 424 8.92 -3.59 18.72
CA ASP A 424 7.60 -3.32 19.32
C ASP A 424 7.61 -3.56 20.84
N GLU A 425 8.35 -4.56 21.26
CA GLU A 425 8.55 -4.92 22.68
C GLU A 425 9.39 -3.90 23.45
N LEU A 426 10.42 -3.32 22.83
CA LEU A 426 11.21 -2.23 23.45
C LEU A 426 10.37 -0.95 23.55
N GLN A 427 9.61 -0.60 22.51
CA GLN A 427 8.68 0.52 22.57
C GLN A 427 7.61 0.34 23.65
N CYS A 428 7.12 -0.90 23.85
CA CYS A 428 6.17 -1.22 24.89
C CYS A 428 6.79 -1.05 26.28
N LEU A 429 8.00 -1.53 26.46
CA LEU A 429 8.74 -1.37 27.71
C LEU A 429 9.05 0.12 28.00
N GLU A 430 9.53 0.85 27.01
CA GLU A 430 9.80 2.29 27.12
C GLU A 430 8.53 3.08 27.45
N ALA A 431 7.41 2.80 26.80
CA ALA A 431 6.13 3.44 27.10
C ALA A 431 5.65 3.20 28.53
N LEU A 432 6.02 2.06 29.13
CA LEU A 432 5.77 1.76 30.53
C LEU A 432 6.75 2.50 31.45
N THR A 433 8.03 2.42 31.15
CA THR A 433 9.12 2.84 32.07
C THR A 433 9.38 4.34 32.03
N SER A 434 9.03 5.03 30.95
CA SER A 434 9.20 6.51 30.85
C SER A 434 8.13 7.33 31.60
N ARG A 435 7.07 6.70 32.12
CA ARG A 435 6.02 7.43 32.87
C ARG A 435 6.55 8.01 34.15
N VAL A 436 6.45 9.34 34.31
CA VAL A 436 6.84 10.07 35.52
C VAL A 436 5.65 10.17 36.46
N LEU A 437 5.86 9.73 37.70
CA LEU A 437 4.84 9.68 38.76
C LEU A 437 5.43 10.11 40.10
N PRO A 438 4.60 10.59 41.05
CA PRO A 438 5.05 10.85 42.39
C PRO A 438 5.27 9.52 43.16
N PHE A 439 6.47 9.33 43.67
CA PHE A 439 6.87 8.22 44.51
C PHE A 439 7.36 8.72 45.89
N LYS A 440 7.03 7.98 46.95
CA LYS A 440 7.64 8.16 48.24
C LYS A 440 8.94 7.37 48.31
N VAL A 441 10.05 8.05 48.53
CA VAL A 441 11.39 7.45 48.61
C VAL A 441 12.01 7.74 49.94
N VAL A 442 12.77 6.78 50.45
CA VAL A 442 13.58 6.96 51.67
C VAL A 442 14.88 7.67 51.26
N ASP A 443 15.12 8.84 51.84
CA ASP A 443 16.31 9.67 51.65
C ASP A 443 16.95 9.94 53.01
N GLY A 444 17.98 9.16 53.34
CA GLY A 444 18.53 9.11 54.68
C GLY A 444 17.50 8.61 55.71
N ALA A 445 17.18 9.42 56.68
CA ALA A 445 16.17 9.11 57.71
C ALA A 445 14.76 9.66 57.36
N ALA A 446 14.61 10.36 56.26
CA ALA A 446 13.36 11.02 55.85
C ALA A 446 12.64 10.29 54.71
N LEU A 447 11.30 10.34 54.74
CA LEU A 447 10.46 9.89 53.64
C LEU A 447 10.03 11.13 52.85
N VAL A 448 10.54 11.25 51.60
CA VAL A 448 10.27 12.39 50.72
C VAL A 448 9.50 11.97 49.49
N THR A 449 8.71 12.89 48.93
CA THR A 449 8.03 12.62 47.65
C THR A 449 8.88 13.17 46.50
N ARG A 450 9.27 12.31 45.55
CA ARG A 450 9.99 12.68 44.33
C ARG A 450 9.16 12.29 43.11
N HIS A 451 9.25 13.09 42.06
CA HIS A 451 8.70 12.74 40.76
C HIS A 451 9.76 11.95 40.00
N LEU A 452 9.54 10.66 39.84
CA LEU A 452 10.47 9.73 39.20
C LEU A 452 9.80 9.06 38.02
N SER A 453 10.56 8.75 36.98
CA SER A 453 10.10 7.78 35.97
C SER A 453 10.02 6.39 36.60
N ILE A 454 9.21 5.51 36.02
CA ILE A 454 9.16 4.10 36.44
C ILE A 454 10.54 3.45 36.29
N ALA A 455 11.32 3.83 35.25
CA ALA A 455 12.70 3.39 35.08
C ALA A 455 13.57 3.76 36.30
N GLN A 456 13.56 5.02 36.71
CA GLN A 456 14.30 5.48 37.91
C GLN A 456 13.84 4.78 39.19
N ALA A 457 12.53 4.53 39.32
CA ALA A 457 12.00 3.79 40.46
C ALA A 457 12.48 2.33 40.46
N ILE A 458 12.55 1.67 39.32
CA ILE A 458 13.10 0.32 39.15
C ILE A 458 14.59 0.30 39.51
N GLU A 459 15.36 1.26 39.01
CA GLU A 459 16.79 1.39 39.29
C GLU A 459 17.07 1.54 40.81
N MET A 460 16.31 2.42 41.47
CA MET A 460 16.45 2.61 42.95
C MET A 460 16.16 1.32 43.71
N VAL A 461 15.14 0.56 43.32
CA VAL A 461 14.83 -0.74 43.95
C VAL A 461 15.93 -1.76 43.65
N CYS A 462 16.52 -1.77 42.45
CA CYS A 462 17.65 -2.65 42.13
C CYS A 462 18.90 -2.34 42.96
N LYS A 463 19.17 -1.04 43.24
CA LYS A 463 20.31 -0.60 44.04
C LYS A 463 20.12 -0.90 45.54
N ASP A 464 18.92 -0.69 46.06
CA ASP A 464 18.61 -0.90 47.48
C ASP A 464 17.20 -1.48 47.67
N PRO A 465 17.02 -2.81 47.51
CA PRO A 465 15.70 -3.45 47.58
C PRO A 465 15.04 -3.40 48.95
N THR A 466 15.83 -3.30 50.02
CA THR A 466 15.35 -3.31 51.40
C THR A 466 15.15 -1.93 51.97
N GLY A 467 15.91 -0.94 51.51
CA GLY A 467 15.84 0.44 51.98
C GLY A 467 14.70 1.25 51.36
N GLN A 468 14.01 0.74 50.30
CA GLN A 468 12.95 1.46 49.59
C GLN A 468 11.57 0.74 49.65
N PRO A 469 11.02 0.43 50.86
CA PRO A 469 9.80 -0.38 51.00
C PRO A 469 8.55 0.30 50.38
N GLU A 470 8.43 1.62 50.51
CA GLU A 470 7.31 2.40 49.97
C GLU A 470 7.31 2.38 48.42
N LEU A 471 8.51 2.45 47.84
CA LEU A 471 8.70 2.38 46.39
C LEU A 471 8.28 1.00 45.84
N VAL A 472 8.74 -0.08 46.48
CA VAL A 472 8.38 -1.46 46.15
C VAL A 472 6.86 -1.67 46.25
N MET A 473 6.24 -1.14 47.33
CA MET A 473 4.80 -1.24 47.52
C MET A 473 4.03 -0.47 46.43
N ARG A 474 4.49 0.73 46.08
CA ARG A 474 3.85 1.54 45.01
C ARG A 474 3.96 0.89 43.66
N LEU A 475 5.10 0.33 43.28
CA LEU A 475 5.25 -0.46 42.05
C LEU A 475 4.29 -1.66 42.05
N ALA A 476 4.19 -2.38 43.18
CA ALA A 476 3.27 -3.51 43.29
C ALA A 476 1.79 -3.12 43.10
N GLN A 477 1.35 -1.98 43.62
CA GLN A 477 0.01 -1.43 43.39
C GLN A 477 -0.25 -1.12 41.92
N MET A 478 0.78 -0.72 41.17
CA MET A 478 0.73 -0.48 39.74
C MET A 478 0.79 -1.76 38.91
N GLY A 479 0.90 -2.94 39.54
CA GLY A 479 1.01 -4.23 38.86
C GLY A 479 2.42 -4.56 38.36
N LEU A 480 3.44 -3.94 38.98
CA LEU A 480 4.85 -4.10 38.67
C LEU A 480 5.62 -4.66 39.88
N ARG A 481 6.54 -5.57 39.64
CA ARG A 481 7.47 -6.05 40.65
C ARG A 481 8.86 -6.18 40.07
N VAL A 482 9.87 -5.80 40.82
CA VAL A 482 11.27 -6.03 40.46
C VAL A 482 11.86 -7.01 41.46
N ALA A 483 12.56 -8.02 41.00
CA ALA A 483 13.22 -9.00 41.83
C ALA A 483 14.46 -9.58 41.17
N LEU A 484 15.45 -9.92 41.97
CA LEU A 484 16.64 -10.64 41.53
C LEU A 484 16.27 -12.13 41.35
N ALA A 485 16.31 -12.65 40.15
CA ALA A 485 16.03 -14.04 39.83
C ALA A 485 17.19 -14.62 39.02
N LYS A 486 17.71 -15.77 39.44
CA LYS A 486 18.83 -16.46 38.74
C LYS A 486 20.05 -15.56 38.48
N GLY A 487 20.34 -14.62 39.36
CA GLY A 487 21.47 -13.68 39.22
C GLY A 487 21.23 -12.50 38.29
N LYS A 488 20.03 -12.31 37.78
CA LYS A 488 19.62 -11.17 36.94
C LYS A 488 18.42 -10.44 37.56
N TRP A 489 18.36 -9.13 37.38
CA TRP A 489 17.18 -8.34 37.71
C TRP A 489 16.08 -8.59 36.69
N SER A 490 14.89 -8.94 37.17
CA SER A 490 13.72 -9.20 36.34
C SER A 490 12.55 -8.29 36.73
N LEU A 491 11.86 -7.75 35.74
CA LEU A 491 10.62 -6.98 35.86
C LEU A 491 9.43 -7.90 35.62
N TYR A 492 8.54 -7.93 36.58
CA TYR A 492 7.27 -8.69 36.52
C TYR A 492 6.14 -7.70 36.23
N VAL A 493 5.37 -7.93 35.18
CA VAL A 493 4.24 -7.08 34.76
C VAL A 493 2.97 -7.92 34.75
N VAL A 494 1.91 -7.48 35.43
CA VAL A 494 0.62 -8.19 35.49
C VAL A 494 0.01 -8.29 34.10
N ASN A 495 -0.48 -9.49 33.74
CA ASN A 495 -1.03 -9.77 32.41
C ASN A 495 -2.49 -9.34 32.24
N SER A 496 -3.21 -9.06 33.32
CA SER A 496 -4.63 -8.76 33.25
C SER A 496 -4.93 -7.47 32.48
N PRO A 497 -5.64 -7.53 31.33
CA PRO A 497 -6.04 -6.34 30.59
C PRO A 497 -7.04 -5.47 31.36
N MET A 498 -7.60 -5.98 32.46
CA MET A 498 -8.51 -5.25 33.35
C MET A 498 -7.79 -4.51 34.48
N HIS A 499 -6.46 -4.64 34.60
CA HIS A 499 -5.69 -3.96 35.64
C HIS A 499 -5.70 -2.44 35.42
N GLN A 500 -6.43 -1.72 36.26
CA GLN A 500 -6.73 -0.30 36.05
C GLN A 500 -5.47 0.59 36.01
N GLU A 501 -4.51 0.37 36.92
CA GLU A 501 -3.29 1.19 36.98
C GLU A 501 -2.42 0.95 35.73
N LEU A 502 -2.22 -0.31 35.29
CA LEU A 502 -1.48 -0.60 34.05
C LEU A 502 -2.15 0.05 32.82
N ARG A 503 -3.48 0.02 32.75
CA ARG A 503 -4.19 0.71 31.66
C ARG A 503 -3.93 2.22 31.67
N LYS A 504 -3.84 2.84 32.85
CA LYS A 504 -3.48 4.26 32.98
C LYS A 504 -2.03 4.51 32.54
N LEU A 505 -1.11 3.62 32.90
CA LEU A 505 0.29 3.71 32.47
C LEU A 505 0.43 3.62 30.96
N PHE A 506 -0.34 2.75 30.32
CA PHE A 506 -0.36 2.63 28.86
C PHE A 506 -1.34 3.59 28.16
N ALA A 507 -1.99 4.52 28.89
CA ALA A 507 -2.93 5.47 28.27
C ALA A 507 -2.26 6.29 27.16
N GLY A 508 -2.96 6.42 26.01
CA GLY A 508 -2.45 7.09 24.82
C GLY A 508 -1.52 6.23 23.94
N THR A 509 -1.27 4.97 24.33
CA THR A 509 -0.52 4.01 23.53
C THR A 509 -1.44 2.95 22.91
N LYS A 510 -0.94 2.20 21.94
CA LYS A 510 -1.67 1.07 21.33
C LYS A 510 -1.92 -0.10 22.30
N TRP A 511 -1.23 -0.12 23.45
CA TRP A 511 -1.38 -1.14 24.48
C TRP A 511 -2.37 -0.75 25.59
N ALA A 512 -3.00 0.41 25.53
CA ALA A 512 -3.95 0.91 26.55
C ALA A 512 -5.14 -0.02 26.81
N THR A 513 -5.54 -0.84 25.82
CA THR A 513 -6.63 -1.81 25.92
C THR A 513 -6.17 -3.23 26.28
N GLY A 514 -4.88 -3.46 26.50
CA GLY A 514 -4.25 -4.75 26.73
C GLY A 514 -3.23 -5.08 25.64
N GLY A 515 -2.69 -6.30 25.66
CA GLY A 515 -1.72 -6.77 24.68
C GLY A 515 -0.25 -6.57 25.09
N TRP A 516 0.06 -5.74 26.10
CA TRP A 516 1.42 -5.59 26.62
C TRP A 516 2.06 -6.92 27.03
N SER A 517 1.31 -7.84 27.63
CA SER A 517 1.82 -9.15 28.06
C SER A 517 2.32 -10.00 26.90
N VAL A 518 1.66 -9.95 25.72
CA VAL A 518 2.07 -10.68 24.53
C VAL A 518 3.33 -10.07 23.92
N VAL A 519 3.40 -8.74 23.92
CA VAL A 519 4.51 -7.98 23.31
C VAL A 519 5.75 -8.07 24.20
N LEU A 520 5.63 -7.80 25.50
CA LEU A 520 6.76 -7.88 26.43
C LEU A 520 7.39 -9.26 26.51
N ARG A 521 6.63 -10.35 26.29
CA ARG A 521 7.19 -11.72 26.25
C ARG A 521 8.21 -11.96 25.14
N ARG A 522 8.32 -11.07 24.16
CA ARG A 522 9.32 -11.16 23.09
C ARG A 522 10.68 -10.60 23.50
N LEU A 523 10.74 -9.88 24.63
CA LEU A 523 12.00 -9.37 25.18
C LEU A 523 12.86 -10.51 25.73
N PRO A 524 14.19 -10.31 25.87
CA PRO A 524 15.07 -11.24 26.53
C PRO A 524 14.55 -11.62 27.92
N GLY A 525 14.60 -12.92 28.26
CA GLY A 525 14.03 -13.44 29.50
C GLY A 525 12.51 -13.45 29.56
N GLY A 526 11.82 -13.13 28.44
CA GLY A 526 10.37 -13.00 28.37
C GLY A 526 9.61 -14.33 28.53
N GLU A 527 9.00 -14.53 29.70
CA GLU A 527 8.20 -15.73 30.01
C GLU A 527 6.91 -15.37 30.74
N GLU A 528 5.94 -16.26 30.70
CA GLU A 528 4.71 -16.15 31.51
C GLU A 528 4.87 -16.97 32.80
N SER A 529 4.50 -16.36 33.93
CA SER A 529 4.57 -16.98 35.24
C SER A 529 3.35 -16.62 36.09
N THR A 530 3.15 -17.31 37.19
CA THR A 530 2.16 -16.93 38.22
C THR A 530 2.92 -16.56 39.50
N GLN A 531 2.87 -15.29 39.90
CA GLN A 531 3.66 -14.75 40.99
C GLN A 531 2.83 -13.82 41.86
N ARG A 532 3.26 -13.67 43.15
CA ARG A 532 2.78 -12.58 43.98
C ARG A 532 3.52 -11.31 43.62
N ILE A 533 2.77 -10.24 43.35
CA ILE A 533 3.37 -8.94 42.98
C ILE A 533 3.83 -8.15 44.19
N GLY A 534 3.15 -8.25 45.32
CA GLY A 534 3.50 -7.55 46.54
C GLY A 534 2.91 -8.18 47.81
N ALA A 535 3.36 -7.71 48.97
CA ALA A 535 2.80 -8.12 50.26
C ALA A 535 1.31 -7.75 50.34
N GLY A 536 0.49 -8.71 50.75
CA GLY A 536 -0.96 -8.52 50.87
C GLY A 536 -1.73 -8.60 49.53
N LEU A 537 -1.06 -8.73 48.39
CA LEU A 537 -1.67 -8.94 47.07
C LEU A 537 -1.68 -10.42 46.72
N GLY A 538 -2.77 -10.87 46.07
CA GLY A 538 -2.89 -12.24 45.57
C GLY A 538 -1.89 -12.58 44.49
N ALA A 539 -1.74 -13.88 44.18
CA ALA A 539 -0.97 -14.31 43.03
C ALA A 539 -1.68 -13.91 41.71
N ALA A 540 -0.93 -13.40 40.77
CA ALA A 540 -1.41 -12.98 39.47
C ALA A 540 -0.58 -13.61 38.35
N LYS A 541 -1.18 -13.80 37.17
CA LYS A 541 -0.43 -14.10 35.96
C LYS A 541 0.38 -12.87 35.55
N VAL A 542 1.65 -13.06 35.31
CA VAL A 542 2.62 -12.00 34.99
C VAL A 542 3.45 -12.37 33.79
N THR A 543 3.89 -11.37 33.05
CA THR A 543 5.00 -11.47 32.12
C THR A 543 6.26 -11.06 32.85
N VAL A 544 7.28 -11.91 32.79
CA VAL A 544 8.61 -11.66 33.36
C VAL A 544 9.52 -11.26 32.21
N VAL A 545 10.33 -10.24 32.38
CA VAL A 545 11.35 -9.80 31.41
C VAL A 545 12.62 -9.43 32.16
N ASP A 546 13.77 -9.63 31.52
CA ASP A 546 15.03 -9.12 32.08
C ASP A 546 14.97 -7.58 32.12
N VAL A 547 15.46 -6.97 33.17
CA VAL A 547 15.62 -5.50 33.23
C VAL A 547 16.79 -5.13 32.31
N PRO A 548 16.58 -4.34 31.25
CA PRO A 548 17.66 -3.95 30.36
C PRO A 548 18.76 -3.15 31.08
N GLU A 549 20.01 -3.36 30.69
CA GLU A 549 21.17 -2.69 31.33
C GLU A 549 21.08 -1.17 31.27
N HIS A 550 20.56 -0.59 30.17
CA HIS A 550 20.41 0.87 30.08
C HIS A 550 19.41 1.45 31.07
N LEU A 551 18.45 0.68 31.58
CA LEU A 551 17.56 1.10 32.68
C LEU A 551 18.23 1.03 34.06
N LEU A 552 19.37 0.33 34.15
CA LEU A 552 20.19 0.23 35.36
C LEU A 552 21.29 1.31 35.41
N LEU A 553 21.57 1.98 34.29
CA LEU A 553 22.65 2.95 34.14
C LEU A 553 22.17 4.42 33.97
N ALA A 554 20.86 4.65 33.87
CA ALA A 554 20.29 5.98 33.56
C ALA A 554 20.49 7.07 34.63
N GLY A 555 21.18 6.78 35.71
CA GLY A 555 21.42 7.74 36.82
C GLY A 555 22.70 8.57 36.72
N ASN A 556 23.55 8.39 35.69
CA ASN A 556 24.86 9.06 35.67
C ASN A 556 24.96 10.31 34.78
N GLU A 557 23.99 10.60 33.92
CA GLU A 557 24.08 11.77 33.01
C GLU A 557 23.41 13.04 33.56
N ASP A 558 22.37 12.92 34.37
CA ASP A 558 21.68 14.11 34.92
C ASP A 558 22.41 14.76 36.14
N ASP A 559 23.25 14.03 36.83
CA ASP A 559 24.07 14.60 37.91
C ASP A 559 25.25 15.46 37.41
N MET A 560 25.64 15.34 36.14
CA MET A 560 26.68 16.16 35.51
C MET A 560 26.17 17.51 34.98
N LEU A 561 24.87 17.65 34.71
CA LEU A 561 24.28 18.90 34.19
C LEU A 561 23.81 19.87 35.25
N LEU A 562 23.75 19.45 36.53
CA LEU A 562 23.43 20.34 37.69
C LEU A 562 24.67 20.82 38.45
N ALA A 563 25.86 20.42 38.02
CA ALA A 563 27.15 20.82 38.63
C ALA A 563 28.03 21.69 37.70
N ALA A 564 27.51 22.17 36.55
CA ALA A 564 28.22 23.07 35.63
C ALA A 564 27.50 24.44 35.53
#